data_9c0d6e7b32b7671e1810be950728d731
#
_entry.id   9c0d6e7b32b7671e1810be950728d731
#
_cell.length_a   1.000
_cell.length_b   1.000
_cell.length_c   1.000
_cell.angle_alpha   90.00
_cell.angle_beta   90.00
_cell.angle_gamma   90.00
#
_symmetry.space_group_name_H-M   'P 1'
#
loop_
_entity.id
_entity.type
_entity.pdbx_description
1 polymer ?
#
loop_
_entity_poly.entity_id
_entity_poly.type
_entity_poly.pdbx_seq_one_letter_code
_entity_poly.pdbx_strand_id
1 'polypeptide(L)'
;TPYGSSAASDVYKRQDISEKKHNPEDFVLWKPSKENEPYWSSPWGNGRPGWHIECSVMSKKYLGETFDIHGGGRDLIFPHHENEIAQSVCANNKKFANYWVHNGFITISKEKMSKSQGNILKIDSLKNKYNGQVLRLALMSSHYRQPLDWNDQLMEECYKTLDKWYSCYLKLEKKVLIDDDDLLPLYLSLIHISEPTRRYL
;
A
#
# COMPACT_ATOMS: atom_id res chain seq x y z
N THR A 1 -18.26 -1.02 -14.24
CA THR A 1 -17.38 -1.69 -15.22
C THR A 1 -16.74 -2.91 -14.61
N PRO A 2 -16.72 -4.05 -15.29
CA PRO A 2 -16.40 -5.33 -14.68
C PRO A 2 -14.88 -5.51 -14.52
N TYR A 3 -14.37 -5.20 -13.36
CA TYR A 3 -13.11 -5.75 -12.87
C TYR A 3 -13.41 -7.05 -12.11
N GLY A 4 -14.02 -8.00 -12.81
CA GLY A 4 -14.75 -8.97 -12.01
C GLY A 4 -14.30 -10.39 -12.13
N SER A 5 -13.71 -10.92 -13.14
CA SER A 5 -13.62 -12.39 -13.20
C SER A 5 -12.22 -12.98 -13.22
N SER A 6 -11.24 -12.31 -13.77
CA SER A 6 -9.89 -12.90 -13.86
C SER A 6 -9.08 -12.78 -12.57
N ALA A 7 -9.18 -11.65 -11.86
CA ALA A 7 -8.46 -11.47 -10.60
C ALA A 7 -9.00 -12.36 -9.48
N ALA A 8 -10.32 -12.53 -9.38
CA ALA A 8 -10.94 -13.44 -8.42
C ALA A 8 -10.56 -14.90 -8.69
N SER A 9 -10.53 -15.34 -9.95
CA SER A 9 -10.13 -16.72 -10.30
C SER A 9 -8.66 -17.01 -10.03
N ASP A 10 -7.76 -16.01 -10.19
CA ASP A 10 -6.33 -16.18 -9.89
C ASP A 10 -6.05 -16.17 -8.39
N VAL A 11 -6.86 -15.46 -7.61
CA VAL A 11 -6.76 -15.48 -6.14
C VAL A 11 -7.28 -16.80 -5.58
N TYR A 12 -8.32 -17.37 -6.18
CA TYR A 12 -8.83 -18.69 -5.83
C TYR A 12 -7.75 -19.78 -5.98
N LYS A 13 -6.88 -19.67 -6.98
CA LYS A 13 -5.74 -20.59 -7.19
C LYS A 13 -4.62 -20.43 -6.15
N ARG A 14 -4.60 -19.35 -5.38
CA ARG A 14 -3.58 -19.11 -4.33
C ARG A 14 -3.96 -19.64 -2.97
N GLN A 15 -5.19 -20.07 -2.76
CA GLN A 15 -5.59 -20.77 -1.56
C GLN A 15 -5.30 -22.27 -1.77
N ASP A 16 -4.45 -22.83 -0.92
CA ASP A 16 -4.23 -24.27 -0.92
C ASP A 16 -5.57 -25.01 -0.82
N ILE A 17 -5.92 -25.76 -1.85
CA ILE A 17 -7.06 -26.66 -1.83
C ILE A 17 -6.67 -27.80 -0.90
N SER A 18 -7.05 -27.66 0.35
CA SER A 18 -6.86 -28.71 1.35
C SER A 18 -8.15 -29.51 1.47
N GLU A 19 -8.06 -30.83 1.36
CA GLU A 19 -9.16 -31.76 1.63
C GLU A 19 -9.77 -31.61 3.04
N LYS A 20 -9.11 -30.88 3.92
CA LYS A 20 -9.55 -30.61 5.30
C LYS A 20 -10.48 -29.39 5.43
N LYS A 21 -10.70 -28.63 4.37
CA LYS A 21 -11.64 -27.50 4.37
C LYS A 21 -13.08 -27.99 4.19
N HIS A 22 -14.00 -27.46 4.99
CA HIS A 22 -15.44 -27.70 4.78
C HIS A 22 -15.97 -26.88 3.61
N ASN A 23 -15.51 -25.64 3.47
CA ASN A 23 -15.84 -24.75 2.36
C ASN A 23 -14.58 -24.25 1.68
N PRO A 24 -14.61 -23.97 0.37
CA PRO A 24 -13.47 -23.42 -0.37
C PRO A 24 -12.95 -22.10 0.21
N GLU A 25 -13.85 -21.29 0.80
CA GLU A 25 -13.54 -19.99 1.39
C GLU A 25 -12.90 -20.07 2.79
N ASP A 26 -12.93 -21.26 3.43
CA ASP A 26 -12.31 -21.45 4.74
C ASP A 26 -10.83 -21.11 4.70
N PHE A 27 -10.36 -20.38 5.69
CA PHE A 27 -8.96 -19.99 5.83
C PHE A 27 -8.40 -20.33 7.22
N VAL A 28 -7.09 -20.43 7.29
CA VAL A 28 -6.39 -20.94 8.48
C VAL A 28 -6.28 -19.84 9.55
N LEU A 29 -6.85 -20.08 10.72
CA LEU A 29 -6.68 -19.23 11.90
C LEU A 29 -5.44 -19.63 12.70
N TRP A 30 -5.20 -20.93 12.86
CA TRP A 30 -4.08 -21.51 13.60
C TRP A 30 -3.39 -22.58 12.77
N LYS A 31 -2.07 -22.47 12.61
CA LYS A 31 -1.25 -23.32 11.76
C LYS A 31 -0.38 -24.21 12.62
N PRO A 32 -0.40 -25.55 12.46
CA PRO A 32 0.57 -26.41 13.13
C PRO A 32 2.00 -25.99 12.81
N SER A 33 2.87 -25.96 13.79
CA SER A 33 4.29 -25.68 13.62
C SER A 33 5.01 -26.89 13.08
N LYS A 34 5.96 -26.64 12.19
CA LYS A 34 6.94 -27.65 11.75
C LYS A 34 8.11 -27.68 12.72
N GLU A 35 8.92 -28.71 12.61
CA GLU A 35 10.16 -28.81 13.34
C GLU A 35 11.06 -27.58 13.07
N ASN A 36 11.60 -26.99 14.14
CA ASN A 36 12.41 -25.78 14.11
C ASN A 36 11.66 -24.47 13.76
N GLU A 37 10.32 -24.47 13.69
CA GLU A 37 9.53 -23.24 13.63
C GLU A 37 9.15 -22.75 15.04
N PRO A 38 9.04 -21.41 15.23
CA PRO A 38 8.45 -20.88 16.46
C PRO A 38 7.03 -21.40 16.66
N TYR A 39 6.69 -21.74 17.91
CA TYR A 39 5.35 -22.21 18.24
C TYR A 39 4.86 -21.73 19.60
N TRP A 40 3.56 -21.74 19.73
CA TRP A 40 2.85 -21.53 21.01
C TRP A 40 1.92 -22.69 21.26
N SER A 41 1.74 -23.02 22.53
CA SER A 41 0.78 -24.06 22.94
C SER A 41 -0.65 -23.54 22.75
N SER A 42 -1.52 -24.41 22.27
CA SER A 42 -2.95 -24.12 22.10
C SER A 42 -3.79 -25.37 22.33
N PRO A 43 -5.13 -25.24 22.49
CA PRO A 43 -6.03 -26.40 22.59
C PRO A 43 -5.96 -27.34 21.37
N TRP A 44 -5.46 -26.81 20.23
CA TRP A 44 -5.31 -27.59 18.98
C TRP A 44 -3.89 -28.10 18.75
N GLY A 45 -3.02 -28.04 19.78
CA GLY A 45 -1.63 -28.39 19.70
C GLY A 45 -0.68 -27.23 19.53
N ASN A 46 0.61 -27.54 19.40
CA ASN A 46 1.65 -26.56 19.16
C ASN A 46 1.53 -25.98 17.74
N GLY A 47 1.50 -24.67 17.64
CA GLY A 47 1.31 -24.00 16.36
C GLY A 47 1.58 -22.51 16.41
N ARG A 48 1.22 -21.84 15.35
CA ARG A 48 1.37 -20.39 15.16
C ARG A 48 0.11 -19.80 14.53
N PRO A 49 -0.14 -18.50 14.74
CA PRO A 49 -1.28 -17.84 14.11
C PRO A 49 -1.16 -17.85 12.58
N GLY A 50 -2.29 -17.86 11.90
CA GLY A 50 -2.36 -17.57 10.48
C GLY A 50 -2.11 -16.08 10.22
N TRP A 51 -1.71 -15.75 9.01
CA TRP A 51 -1.34 -14.37 8.66
C TRP A 51 -2.43 -13.33 8.95
N HIS A 52 -3.69 -13.65 8.63
CA HIS A 52 -4.80 -12.69 8.79
C HIS A 52 -5.08 -12.37 10.26
N ILE A 53 -5.04 -13.38 11.14
CA ILE A 53 -5.35 -13.18 12.55
C ILE A 53 -4.26 -12.37 13.28
N GLU A 54 -3.03 -12.39 12.81
CA GLU A 54 -1.96 -11.54 13.32
C GLU A 54 -2.35 -10.07 13.22
N CYS A 55 -2.79 -9.64 12.03
CA CYS A 55 -3.22 -8.27 11.77
C CYS A 55 -4.49 -7.91 12.56
N SER A 56 -5.49 -8.80 12.59
CA SER A 56 -6.74 -8.57 13.32
C SER A 56 -6.51 -8.38 14.82
N VAL A 57 -5.66 -9.21 15.43
CA VAL A 57 -5.35 -9.13 16.86
C VAL A 57 -4.49 -7.92 17.19
N MET A 58 -3.48 -7.63 16.38
CA MET A 58 -2.62 -6.46 16.60
C MET A 58 -3.39 -5.15 16.45
N SER A 59 -4.25 -5.04 15.43
CA SER A 59 -5.10 -3.89 15.23
C SER A 59 -6.01 -3.67 16.45
N LYS A 60 -6.69 -4.71 16.91
CA LYS A 60 -7.52 -4.62 18.12
C LYS A 60 -6.72 -4.19 19.36
N LYS A 61 -5.52 -4.75 19.54
CA LYS A 61 -4.69 -4.48 20.72
C LYS A 61 -4.21 -3.03 20.78
N TYR A 62 -3.82 -2.43 19.63
CA TYR A 62 -3.18 -1.12 19.60
C TYR A 62 -4.11 0.01 19.18
N LEU A 63 -5.15 -0.27 18.40
CA LEU A 63 -6.05 0.73 17.81
C LEU A 63 -7.49 0.59 18.33
N GLY A 64 -7.82 -0.51 19.01
CA GLY A 64 -9.17 -0.79 19.47
C GLY A 64 -9.97 -1.67 18.52
N GLU A 65 -11.24 -1.89 18.86
CA GLU A 65 -12.13 -2.78 18.11
C GLU A 65 -12.59 -2.19 16.77
N THR A 66 -12.62 -0.87 16.69
CA THR A 66 -12.89 -0.08 15.49
C THR A 66 -11.88 1.05 15.43
N PHE A 67 -11.24 1.25 14.30
CA PHE A 67 -10.26 2.32 14.10
C PHE A 67 -10.53 3.09 12.79
N ASP A 68 -9.85 4.21 12.59
CA ASP A 68 -10.21 5.13 11.51
C ASP A 68 -9.82 4.61 10.14
N ILE A 69 -8.56 4.29 9.91
CA ILE A 69 -8.04 4.00 8.57
C ILE A 69 -7.27 2.68 8.58
N HIS A 70 -7.66 1.76 7.68
CA HIS A 70 -6.91 0.55 7.34
C HIS A 70 -6.47 0.62 5.89
N GLY A 71 -5.20 0.34 5.65
CA GLY A 71 -4.63 0.48 4.31
C GLY A 71 -3.72 -0.65 3.89
N GLY A 72 -3.53 -0.79 2.58
CA GLY A 72 -2.62 -1.77 2.00
C GLY A 72 -2.55 -1.70 0.48
N GLY A 73 -1.86 -2.65 -0.12
CA GLY A 73 -1.88 -2.82 -1.57
C GLY A 73 -3.22 -3.34 -2.07
N ARG A 74 -3.55 -3.10 -3.33
CA ARG A 74 -4.77 -3.62 -3.95
C ARG A 74 -4.85 -5.15 -3.94
N ASP A 75 -3.73 -5.83 -3.88
CA ASP A 75 -3.65 -7.29 -3.77
C ASP A 75 -4.05 -7.82 -2.39
N LEU A 76 -4.09 -6.97 -1.37
CA LEU A 76 -4.54 -7.33 -0.04
C LEU A 76 -6.06 -7.24 0.12
N ILE A 77 -6.80 -6.57 -0.78
CA ILE A 77 -8.25 -6.47 -0.70
C ILE A 77 -8.85 -7.86 -0.49
N PHE A 78 -8.44 -8.79 -1.33
CA PHE A 78 -8.86 -10.18 -1.23
C PHE A 78 -7.65 -11.11 -1.41
N PRO A 79 -7.49 -12.14 -0.55
CA PRO A 79 -8.39 -12.51 0.55
C PRO A 79 -8.06 -11.84 1.89
N HIS A 80 -6.93 -11.11 2.02
CA HIS A 80 -6.37 -10.73 3.31
C HIS A 80 -7.30 -9.82 4.12
N HIS A 81 -7.66 -8.66 3.58
CA HIS A 81 -8.51 -7.69 4.27
C HIS A 81 -9.94 -8.21 4.51
N GLU A 82 -10.50 -8.96 3.56
CA GLU A 82 -11.81 -9.60 3.75
C GLU A 82 -11.77 -10.61 4.91
N ASN A 83 -10.69 -11.37 5.03
CA ASN A 83 -10.51 -12.30 6.13
C ASN A 83 -10.30 -11.58 7.47
N GLU A 84 -9.60 -10.44 7.50
CA GLU A 84 -9.48 -9.59 8.69
C GLU A 84 -10.84 -9.02 9.12
N ILE A 85 -11.64 -8.56 8.16
CA ILE A 85 -13.01 -8.08 8.41
C ILE A 85 -13.84 -9.20 9.03
N ALA A 86 -13.85 -10.39 8.42
CA ALA A 86 -14.60 -11.53 8.92
C ALA A 86 -14.19 -11.88 10.36
N GLN A 87 -12.89 -11.99 10.64
CA GLN A 87 -12.38 -12.27 11.99
C GLN A 87 -12.78 -11.21 13.00
N SER A 88 -12.57 -9.94 12.66
CA SER A 88 -12.75 -8.83 13.60
C SER A 88 -14.23 -8.55 13.88
N VAL A 89 -15.07 -8.59 12.84
CA VAL A 89 -16.52 -8.41 12.98
C VAL A 89 -17.15 -9.56 13.77
N CYS A 90 -16.80 -10.81 13.46
CA CYS A 90 -17.30 -11.96 14.19
C CYS A 90 -16.86 -11.98 15.65
N ALA A 91 -15.64 -11.56 15.96
CA ALA A 91 -15.11 -11.57 17.32
C ALA A 91 -15.62 -10.40 18.18
N ASN A 92 -15.88 -9.24 17.59
CA ASN A 92 -16.17 -8.01 18.34
C ASN A 92 -17.60 -7.50 18.14
N ASN A 93 -18.32 -8.02 17.16
CA ASN A 93 -19.64 -7.54 16.73
C ASN A 93 -19.68 -6.01 16.44
N LYS A 94 -18.56 -5.50 15.86
CA LYS A 94 -18.34 -4.11 15.51
C LYS A 94 -17.66 -3.99 14.16
N LYS A 95 -17.82 -2.83 13.53
CA LYS A 95 -17.10 -2.50 12.30
C LYS A 95 -15.59 -2.51 12.56
N PHE A 96 -14.80 -3.09 11.67
CA PHE A 96 -13.35 -3.20 11.84
C PHE A 96 -12.64 -1.87 11.61
N ALA A 97 -12.85 -1.24 10.45
CA ALA A 97 -12.27 0.07 10.12
C ALA A 97 -13.30 0.99 9.47
N ASN A 98 -13.18 2.31 9.70
CA ASN A 98 -14.07 3.31 9.12
C ASN A 98 -13.78 3.55 7.64
N TYR A 99 -12.50 3.66 7.28
CA TYR A 99 -12.05 3.95 5.92
C TYR A 99 -11.01 2.93 5.47
N TRP A 100 -11.06 2.59 4.19
CA TRP A 100 -10.13 1.69 3.54
C TRP A 100 -9.35 2.42 2.46
N VAL A 101 -8.03 2.31 2.49
CA VAL A 101 -7.13 2.95 1.52
C VAL A 101 -6.30 1.88 0.83
N HIS A 102 -6.48 1.72 -0.47
CA HIS A 102 -5.74 0.73 -1.25
C HIS A 102 -4.87 1.39 -2.30
N ASN A 103 -3.56 1.12 -2.24
CA ASN A 103 -2.58 1.66 -3.17
C ASN A 103 -2.47 0.79 -4.42
N GLY A 104 -2.21 1.45 -5.55
CA GLY A 104 -1.76 0.80 -6.77
C GLY A 104 -0.38 0.16 -6.60
N PHE A 105 0.04 -0.60 -7.60
CA PHE A 105 1.35 -1.25 -7.60
C PHE A 105 2.42 -0.32 -8.18
N ILE A 106 3.66 -0.52 -7.72
CA ILE A 106 4.83 -0.04 -8.45
C ILE A 106 5.21 -1.11 -9.45
N THR A 107 5.32 -0.72 -10.72
CA THR A 107 5.81 -1.55 -11.80
C THR A 107 7.21 -1.08 -12.21
N ILE A 108 7.99 -1.96 -12.79
CA ILE A 108 9.30 -1.67 -13.37
C ILE A 108 9.25 -2.15 -14.81
N SER A 109 9.39 -1.24 -15.76
CA SER A 109 9.23 -1.55 -17.18
C SER A 109 7.90 -2.25 -17.48
N LYS A 110 6.81 -1.78 -16.84
CA LYS A 110 5.44 -2.31 -16.93
C LYS A 110 5.22 -3.69 -16.30
N GLU A 111 6.24 -4.28 -15.68
CA GLU A 111 6.12 -5.54 -14.94
C GLU A 111 5.96 -5.28 -13.44
N LYS A 112 5.12 -6.08 -12.76
CA LYS A 112 4.93 -5.95 -11.31
C LYS A 112 6.24 -6.21 -10.58
N MET A 113 6.66 -5.29 -9.70
CA MET A 113 7.81 -5.50 -8.83
C MET A 113 7.53 -6.65 -7.86
N SER A 114 8.35 -7.69 -7.88
CA SER A 114 8.19 -8.86 -7.02
C SER A 114 9.52 -9.54 -6.68
N LYS A 115 9.56 -10.23 -5.53
CA LYS A 115 10.73 -11.00 -5.12
C LYS A 115 11.06 -12.14 -6.09
N SER A 116 10.03 -12.77 -6.63
CA SER A 116 10.18 -13.89 -7.57
C SER A 116 10.81 -13.50 -8.90
N GLN A 117 10.64 -12.26 -9.32
CA GLN A 117 11.25 -11.72 -10.54
C GLN A 117 12.62 -11.09 -10.30
N GLY A 118 13.04 -10.94 -9.04
CA GLY A 118 14.32 -10.34 -8.69
C GLY A 118 14.45 -8.84 -9.01
N ASN A 119 13.35 -8.18 -9.38
CA ASN A 119 13.32 -6.78 -9.82
C ASN A 119 12.99 -5.79 -8.69
N ILE A 120 13.28 -6.16 -7.43
CA ILE A 120 12.99 -5.29 -6.29
C ILE A 120 13.99 -4.13 -6.23
N LEU A 121 13.47 -2.91 -6.26
CA LEU A 121 14.24 -1.70 -5.98
C LEU A 121 14.23 -1.41 -4.49
N LYS A 122 15.39 -1.48 -3.85
CA LYS A 122 15.55 -1.11 -2.45
C LYS A 122 15.70 0.42 -2.33
N ILE A 123 15.03 1.01 -1.35
CA ILE A 123 15.10 2.46 -1.09
C ILE A 123 16.54 2.92 -0.85
N ASP A 124 17.34 2.14 -0.12
CA ASP A 124 18.74 2.49 0.13
C ASP A 124 19.56 2.58 -1.16
N SER A 125 19.33 1.67 -2.11
CA SER A 125 20.01 1.74 -3.42
C SER A 125 19.56 2.96 -4.22
N LEU A 126 18.28 3.30 -4.16
CA LEU A 126 17.74 4.49 -4.83
C LEU A 126 18.27 5.79 -4.22
N LYS A 127 18.38 5.88 -2.89
CA LYS A 127 18.93 7.05 -2.19
C LYS A 127 20.40 7.33 -2.56
N ASN A 128 21.16 6.30 -2.92
CA ASN A 128 22.54 6.47 -3.40
C ASN A 128 22.61 7.02 -4.84
N LYS A 129 21.55 6.81 -5.64
CA LYS A 129 21.48 7.24 -7.05
C LYS A 129 20.76 8.58 -7.23
N TYR A 130 19.72 8.83 -6.42
CA TYR A 130 18.82 9.99 -6.57
C TYR A 130 18.64 10.76 -5.27
N ASN A 131 18.45 12.07 -5.39
CA ASN A 131 18.05 12.89 -4.24
C ASN A 131 16.68 12.46 -3.70
N GLY A 132 16.50 12.49 -2.38
CA GLY A 132 15.25 12.08 -1.73
C GLY A 132 14.03 12.86 -2.18
N GLN A 133 14.16 14.14 -2.56
CA GLN A 133 13.05 14.94 -3.08
C GLN A 133 12.61 14.46 -4.47
N VAL A 134 13.56 14.02 -5.31
CA VAL A 134 13.26 13.40 -6.62
C VAL A 134 12.46 12.11 -6.43
N LEU A 135 12.88 11.26 -5.48
CA LEU A 135 12.16 10.02 -5.14
C LEU A 135 10.74 10.30 -4.64
N ARG A 136 10.58 11.32 -3.79
CA ARG A 136 9.25 11.72 -3.31
C ARG A 136 8.35 12.22 -4.43
N LEU A 137 8.86 13.09 -5.29
CA LEU A 137 8.10 13.60 -6.43
C LEU A 137 7.70 12.47 -7.39
N ALA A 138 8.59 11.52 -7.64
CA ALA A 138 8.31 10.35 -8.47
C ALA A 138 7.15 9.52 -7.89
N LEU A 139 7.14 9.27 -6.57
CA LEU A 139 6.02 8.57 -5.93
C LEU A 139 4.70 9.36 -5.99
N MET A 140 4.77 10.68 -6.03
CA MET A 140 3.60 11.57 -6.10
C MET A 140 3.15 11.88 -7.54
N SER A 141 3.90 11.45 -8.55
CA SER A 141 3.59 11.73 -9.97
C SER A 141 2.37 10.99 -10.49
N SER A 142 1.91 9.97 -9.78
CA SER A 142 0.72 9.20 -10.08
C SER A 142 -0.25 9.24 -8.89
N HIS A 143 -1.55 9.16 -9.19
CA HIS A 143 -2.54 9.00 -8.13
C HIS A 143 -2.30 7.68 -7.39
N TYR A 144 -2.38 7.68 -6.05
CA TYR A 144 -2.04 6.52 -5.22
C TYR A 144 -2.77 5.21 -5.57
N ARG A 145 -3.96 5.30 -6.16
CA ARG A 145 -4.73 4.13 -6.62
C ARG A 145 -4.29 3.59 -7.97
N GLN A 146 -3.48 4.35 -8.72
CA GLN A 146 -3.02 3.96 -10.05
C GLN A 146 -1.68 3.24 -9.96
N PRO A 147 -1.37 2.33 -10.89
CA PRO A 147 -0.03 1.81 -11.01
C PRO A 147 0.95 2.93 -11.34
N LEU A 148 2.13 2.88 -10.74
CA LEU A 148 3.24 3.77 -11.02
C LEU A 148 4.35 2.97 -11.69
N ASP A 149 4.68 3.28 -12.94
CA ASP A 149 5.79 2.65 -13.65
C ASP A 149 7.10 3.37 -13.32
N TRP A 150 7.94 2.71 -12.52
CA TRP A 150 9.22 3.23 -12.10
C TRP A 150 10.28 2.99 -13.19
N ASN A 151 10.76 4.07 -13.78
CA ASN A 151 11.79 4.02 -14.83
C ASN A 151 12.71 5.25 -14.75
N ASP A 152 13.83 5.21 -15.47
CA ASP A 152 14.82 6.29 -15.45
C ASP A 152 14.26 7.59 -16.08
N GLN A 153 13.34 7.51 -17.04
CA GLN A 153 12.70 8.68 -17.63
C GLN A 153 11.87 9.45 -16.60
N LEU A 154 11.06 8.76 -15.79
CA LEU A 154 10.30 9.37 -14.69
C LEU A 154 11.24 10.11 -13.72
N MET A 155 12.38 9.51 -13.38
CA MET A 155 13.35 10.11 -12.48
C MET A 155 13.95 11.39 -13.07
N GLU A 156 14.30 11.37 -14.35
CA GLU A 156 14.81 12.53 -15.08
C GLU A 156 13.79 13.67 -15.14
N GLU A 157 12.52 13.36 -15.42
CA GLU A 157 11.43 14.33 -15.46
C GLU A 157 11.18 14.97 -14.09
N CYS A 158 11.19 14.16 -13.02
CA CYS A 158 11.06 14.66 -11.66
C CYS A 158 12.25 15.54 -11.26
N TYR A 159 13.47 15.16 -11.63
CA TYR A 159 14.66 15.98 -11.39
C TYR A 159 14.54 17.35 -12.07
N LYS A 160 14.22 17.37 -13.37
CA LYS A 160 14.04 18.62 -14.14
C LYS A 160 12.92 19.50 -13.57
N THR A 161 11.86 18.87 -13.09
CA THR A 161 10.73 19.59 -12.49
C THR A 161 11.14 20.27 -11.17
N LEU A 162 11.82 19.53 -10.29
CA LEU A 162 12.34 20.08 -9.05
C LEU A 162 13.38 21.18 -9.29
N ASP A 163 14.28 21.00 -10.24
CA ASP A 163 15.28 22.00 -10.59
C ASP A 163 14.62 23.32 -11.03
N LYS A 164 13.56 23.24 -11.85
CA LYS A 164 12.75 24.42 -12.22
C LYS A 164 12.10 25.07 -11.00
N TRP A 165 11.51 24.28 -10.10
CA TRP A 165 10.85 24.82 -8.91
C TRP A 165 11.84 25.51 -7.98
N TYR A 166 12.98 24.89 -7.69
CA TYR A 166 14.03 25.50 -6.87
C TYR A 166 14.62 26.74 -7.54
N SER A 167 14.81 26.73 -8.86
CA SER A 167 15.27 27.91 -9.60
C SER A 167 14.29 29.08 -9.53
N CYS A 168 12.98 28.79 -9.59
CA CYS A 168 11.94 29.80 -9.40
C CYS A 168 11.94 30.33 -7.95
N TYR A 169 11.99 29.44 -6.97
CA TYR A 169 12.02 29.78 -5.55
C TYR A 169 13.19 30.72 -5.22
N LEU A 170 14.40 30.37 -5.64
CA LEU A 170 15.59 31.20 -5.43
C LEU A 170 15.52 32.59 -6.10
N LYS A 171 14.81 32.70 -7.22
CA LYS A 171 14.55 34.01 -7.86
C LYS A 171 13.53 34.83 -7.08
N LEU A 172 12.54 34.20 -6.48
CA LEU A 172 11.52 34.85 -5.65
C LEU A 172 12.12 35.32 -4.32
N GLU A 173 12.91 34.51 -3.64
CA GLU A 173 13.55 34.81 -2.37
C GLU A 173 14.45 36.06 -2.45
N LYS A 174 15.02 36.33 -3.63
CA LYS A 174 15.80 37.57 -3.90
C LYS A 174 14.93 38.80 -4.13
N LYS A 175 13.61 38.67 -4.38
CA LYS A 175 12.73 39.77 -4.75
C LYS A 175 11.69 40.15 -3.71
N VAL A 176 11.33 39.26 -2.81
CA VAL A 176 10.18 39.43 -1.90
C VAL A 176 10.50 38.81 -0.54
N LEU A 177 10.39 39.62 0.51
CA LEU A 177 10.06 39.10 1.85
C LEU A 177 8.59 38.67 1.76
N ILE A 178 8.34 37.42 1.41
CA ILE A 178 6.98 36.83 1.36
C ILE A 178 6.63 36.44 2.77
N ASP A 179 5.55 36.96 3.28
CA ASP A 179 4.95 36.51 4.54
C ASP A 179 4.53 35.05 4.38
N ASP A 180 4.74 34.21 5.40
CA ASP A 180 4.45 32.77 5.34
C ASP A 180 2.98 32.48 4.98
N ASP A 181 2.07 33.41 5.29
CA ASP A 181 0.65 33.32 4.94
C ASP A 181 0.37 33.46 3.43
N ASP A 182 1.26 34.12 2.67
CA ASP A 182 1.14 34.24 1.22
C ASP A 182 1.64 32.99 0.46
N LEU A 183 2.37 32.10 1.11
CA LEU A 183 2.86 30.86 0.50
C LEU A 183 1.82 29.74 0.47
N LEU A 184 0.84 29.77 1.37
CA LEU A 184 -0.20 28.74 1.46
C LEU A 184 -1.02 28.58 0.17
N PRO A 185 -1.48 29.64 -0.51
CA PRO A 185 -2.15 29.54 -1.80
C PRO A 185 -1.24 28.98 -2.90
N LEU A 186 0.06 29.26 -2.85
CA LEU A 186 1.04 28.74 -3.82
C LEU A 186 1.26 27.23 -3.62
N TYR A 187 1.35 26.76 -2.37
CA TYR A 187 1.41 25.34 -2.03
C TYR A 187 0.15 24.60 -2.48
N LEU A 188 -1.03 25.17 -2.23
CA LEU A 188 -2.32 24.61 -2.66
C LEU A 188 -2.44 24.57 -4.20
N SER A 189 -1.93 25.58 -4.89
CA SER A 189 -1.86 25.62 -6.36
C SER A 189 -0.92 24.53 -6.92
N LEU A 190 0.22 24.31 -6.30
CA LEU A 190 1.16 23.26 -6.69
C LEU A 190 0.58 21.84 -6.46
N ILE A 191 -0.19 21.64 -5.41
CA ILE A 191 -0.94 20.41 -5.16
C ILE A 191 -2.01 20.21 -6.25
N HIS A 192 -2.69 21.27 -6.68
CA HIS A 192 -3.70 21.21 -7.75
C HIS A 192 -3.09 20.97 -9.15
N ILE A 193 -1.89 21.44 -9.40
CA ILE A 193 -1.16 21.18 -10.66
C ILE A 193 -0.70 19.72 -10.74
N SER A 194 -0.42 19.08 -9.60
CA SER A 194 -0.06 17.66 -9.54
C SER A 194 -1.28 16.71 -9.54
N GLU A 195 -2.53 17.21 -9.58
CA GLU A 195 -3.75 16.43 -9.79
C GLU A 195 -4.26 16.54 -11.26
N PRO A 196 -3.74 15.76 -12.22
CA PRO A 196 -4.20 15.86 -13.60
C PRO A 196 -5.57 15.24 -13.87
N THR A 197 -6.35 14.83 -12.88
CA THR A 197 -7.61 14.13 -13.18
C THR A 197 -8.68 14.31 -12.10
N ARG A 198 -9.20 15.51 -11.92
CA ARG A 198 -10.58 15.70 -11.43
C ARG A 198 -11.50 16.20 -12.56
N ARG A 199 -11.43 15.61 -13.73
CA ARG A 199 -12.49 15.74 -14.75
C ARG A 199 -12.87 14.33 -15.14
N TYR A 200 -13.94 13.85 -14.56
CA TYR A 200 -14.87 12.79 -14.95
C TYR A 200 -15.39 12.11 -13.67
N LEU A 201 -16.33 12.76 -13.04
CA LEU A 201 -17.51 12.17 -12.45
C LEU A 201 -18.71 12.88 -13.02
#